data_2e13d34e4f03c54a1044826d1804161c
#
_entry.id   2e13d34e4f03c54a1044826d1804161c
#
_cell.length_a   1.000
_cell.length_b   1.000
_cell.length_c   1.000
_cell.angle_alpha   90.00
_cell.angle_beta   90.00
_cell.angle_gamma   90.00
#
_symmetry.space_group_name_H-M   'P 1'
#
loop_
_entity.id
_entity.type
_entity.pdbx_description
1 polymer ?
#
loop_
_entity_poly.entity_id
_entity_poly.type
_entity_poly.pdbx_seq_one_letter_code
_entity_poly.pdbx_strand_id
1 'polypeptide(L)'
;LYHVAAMSAVQPGSTFKPVTALAALSCGLNPQRALYDDGRILLGGRSYGCYLWNDSKKTHGYVDLNGAMKDSCNYYFYDIASGKDFASGVSLGYEKEITNDTILSWAKKLGLGSKTGIELSESSGTLPSESLKQQGLQRSLEEKLLAEQEYWFQKSALKNRNEFYKNLKKFLNWSEKDLTLEEIIGKLKAIGIVKEYKVEELAAVCKYDYFDQMAWSQGDTFNLSIGQGDHAYTTLQMAGYMAALGNGCQQNGLTLVKQSGTKTSNASSSAKKQVSTIIEAMTAVTGDGGSLQPLFAGFPFSVAAKTGTAQRTGYIQTESERSYFWRYLHKIAPDITFSEVVEEAERLMKTYPDLYQEEDAAIRRAVLQLSSADLTSEDLDQFKERYDGFAWTVALAPAEDPQIAVAVMLVQGKSSFNAAPVVREMIGKYGEMCEWEKLF
;
A
#
# COMPACT_ATOMS: atom_id res chain seq x y z
N LEU A 1 3.53 2.28 25.78
CA LEU A 1 3.27 0.95 25.21
C LEU A 1 2.90 1.12 23.72
N TYR A 2 3.63 0.48 22.82
CA TYR A 2 3.31 0.49 21.40
C TYR A 2 2.19 -0.51 21.11
N HIS A 3 1.06 -0.02 20.59
CA HIS A 3 -0.12 -0.84 20.31
C HIS A 3 -0.17 -1.14 18.81
N VAL A 4 0.28 -2.31 18.38
CA VAL A 4 0.41 -2.68 16.96
C VAL A 4 -0.91 -2.47 16.19
N ALA A 5 -2.04 -2.91 16.76
CA ALA A 5 -3.33 -2.82 16.09
C ALA A 5 -3.82 -1.37 15.87
N ALA A 6 -3.38 -0.41 16.69
CA ALA A 6 -3.79 0.99 16.61
C ALA A 6 -2.70 1.90 16.02
N MET A 7 -1.44 1.50 16.05
CA MET A 7 -0.32 2.36 15.68
C MET A 7 0.41 1.93 14.40
N SER A 8 0.41 0.63 14.05
CA SER A 8 1.02 0.14 12.82
C SER A 8 0.06 0.26 11.65
N ALA A 9 0.31 1.20 10.75
CA ALA A 9 -0.45 1.38 9.53
C ALA A 9 0.30 0.76 8.35
N VAL A 10 -0.37 -0.13 7.62
CA VAL A 10 0.18 -0.84 6.46
C VAL A 10 -0.83 -0.92 5.32
N GLN A 11 -0.37 -1.28 4.13
CA GLN A 11 -1.23 -1.40 2.95
C GLN A 11 -2.32 -2.46 3.16
N PRO A 12 -3.60 -2.16 2.84
CA PRO A 12 -4.72 -3.08 3.02
C PRO A 12 -4.83 -4.12 1.92
N GLY A 13 -4.25 -3.88 0.74
CA GLY A 13 -4.44 -4.70 -0.44
C GLY A 13 -5.92 -4.87 -0.79
N SER A 14 -6.31 -6.03 -1.28
CA SER A 14 -7.67 -6.32 -1.76
C SER A 14 -8.79 -6.14 -0.72
N THR A 15 -8.49 -5.93 0.56
CA THR A 15 -9.52 -5.58 1.55
C THR A 15 -10.06 -4.14 1.37
N PHE A 16 -9.44 -3.34 0.50
CA PHE A 16 -9.94 -2.03 0.09
C PHE A 16 -10.97 -2.09 -1.05
N LYS A 17 -11.05 -3.18 -1.80
CA LYS A 17 -11.95 -3.34 -2.95
C LYS A 17 -13.43 -3.03 -2.69
N PRO A 18 -14.01 -3.33 -1.52
CA PRO A 18 -15.37 -2.89 -1.21
C PRO A 18 -15.56 -1.37 -1.27
N VAL A 19 -14.53 -0.58 -0.91
CA VAL A 19 -14.57 0.90 -1.02
C VAL A 19 -14.63 1.34 -2.48
N THR A 20 -13.79 0.75 -3.33
CA THR A 20 -13.78 1.01 -4.78
C THR A 20 -15.11 0.63 -5.43
N ALA A 21 -15.68 -0.52 -5.04
CA ALA A 21 -16.98 -0.95 -5.54
C ALA A 21 -18.10 0.01 -5.11
N LEU A 22 -18.10 0.51 -3.87
CA LEU A 22 -19.06 1.53 -3.40
C LEU A 22 -18.95 2.81 -4.23
N ALA A 23 -17.73 3.27 -4.51
CA ALA A 23 -17.49 4.43 -5.36
C ALA A 23 -18.08 4.22 -6.75
N ALA A 24 -17.79 3.09 -7.39
CA ALA A 24 -18.32 2.76 -8.72
C ALA A 24 -19.85 2.62 -8.73
N LEU A 25 -20.45 1.96 -7.74
CA LEU A 25 -21.91 1.87 -7.58
C LEU A 25 -22.54 3.26 -7.41
N SER A 26 -21.88 4.18 -6.70
CA SER A 26 -22.37 5.55 -6.53
C SER A 26 -22.29 6.38 -7.82
N CYS A 27 -21.48 5.95 -8.78
CA CYS A 27 -21.39 6.56 -10.10
C CYS A 27 -22.33 5.91 -11.14
N GLY A 28 -23.01 4.81 -10.81
CA GLY A 28 -23.94 4.14 -11.70
C GLY A 28 -23.44 2.80 -12.24
N LEU A 29 -22.46 2.15 -11.60
CA LEU A 29 -22.07 0.79 -11.95
C LEU A 29 -23.28 -0.15 -11.85
N ASN A 30 -23.57 -0.88 -12.92
CA ASN A 30 -24.46 -2.06 -12.84
C ASN A 30 -23.67 -3.24 -12.26
N PRO A 31 -23.97 -3.73 -11.04
CA PRO A 31 -23.23 -4.80 -10.39
C PRO A 31 -23.28 -6.15 -11.12
N GLN A 32 -24.28 -6.35 -11.98
CA GLN A 32 -24.46 -7.57 -12.79
C GLN A 32 -23.76 -7.50 -14.14
N ARG A 33 -23.14 -6.36 -14.47
CA ARG A 33 -22.39 -6.24 -15.72
C ARG A 33 -21.12 -7.06 -15.65
N ALA A 34 -21.05 -8.10 -16.47
CA ALA A 34 -19.85 -8.90 -16.61
C ALA A 34 -18.81 -8.15 -17.48
N LEU A 35 -17.58 -8.08 -16.98
CA LEU A 35 -16.40 -7.56 -17.69
C LEU A 35 -15.39 -8.69 -17.89
N TYR A 36 -14.62 -8.63 -18.97
CA TYR A 36 -13.65 -9.67 -19.31
C TYR A 36 -12.29 -9.36 -18.71
N ASP A 37 -11.78 -10.28 -17.87
CA ASP A 37 -10.39 -10.22 -17.38
C ASP A 37 -9.45 -10.78 -18.45
N ASP A 38 -8.74 -9.92 -19.16
CA ASP A 38 -7.73 -10.27 -20.18
C ASP A 38 -6.33 -10.51 -19.56
N GLY A 39 -6.27 -10.65 -18.24
CA GLY A 39 -5.08 -10.98 -17.47
C GLY A 39 -4.24 -9.77 -17.08
N ARG A 40 -3.94 -8.85 -18.00
CA ARG A 40 -3.13 -7.66 -17.72
C ARG A 40 -3.46 -6.49 -18.62
N ILE A 41 -3.26 -5.30 -18.10
CA ILE A 41 -3.31 -4.04 -18.85
C ILE A 41 -1.88 -3.56 -19.09
N LEU A 42 -1.53 -3.24 -20.33
CA LEU A 42 -0.24 -2.63 -20.67
C LEU A 42 -0.43 -1.12 -20.83
N LEU A 43 0.27 -0.34 -20.03
CA LEU A 43 0.16 1.12 -20.02
C LEU A 43 1.53 1.76 -19.81
N GLY A 44 1.97 2.61 -20.75
CA GLY A 44 3.24 3.32 -20.63
C GLY A 44 4.46 2.40 -20.44
N GLY A 45 4.47 1.22 -21.09
CA GLY A 45 5.54 0.23 -20.92
C GLY A 45 5.46 -0.61 -19.65
N ARG A 46 4.54 -0.32 -18.73
CA ARG A 46 4.32 -1.07 -17.49
C ARG A 46 3.17 -2.06 -17.65
N SER A 47 3.25 -3.20 -16.97
CA SER A 47 2.24 -4.25 -16.94
C SER A 47 1.50 -4.26 -15.60
N TYR A 48 0.17 -4.10 -15.65
CA TYR A 48 -0.72 -4.18 -14.49
C TYR A 48 -1.51 -5.48 -14.58
N GLY A 49 -1.00 -6.53 -13.96
CA GLY A 49 -1.58 -7.86 -14.03
C GLY A 49 -2.56 -8.17 -12.91
N CYS A 50 -3.60 -8.94 -13.23
CA CYS A 50 -4.35 -9.64 -12.20
C CYS A 50 -3.43 -10.65 -11.49
N TYR A 51 -3.68 -10.95 -10.22
CA TYR A 51 -2.83 -11.88 -9.47
C TYR A 51 -2.78 -13.26 -10.13
N LEU A 52 -3.91 -13.73 -10.66
CA LEU A 52 -3.99 -15.04 -11.35
C LEU A 52 -3.12 -15.07 -12.62
N TRP A 53 -3.08 -13.96 -13.36
CA TRP A 53 -2.18 -13.82 -14.49
C TRP A 53 -0.71 -13.78 -14.06
N ASN A 54 -0.40 -13.06 -13.00
CA ASN A 54 0.98 -12.93 -12.52
C ASN A 54 1.53 -14.28 -12.05
N ASP A 55 0.70 -15.08 -11.37
CA ASP A 55 1.06 -16.38 -10.81
C ASP A 55 1.09 -17.49 -11.87
N SER A 56 0.05 -17.63 -12.68
CA SER A 56 -0.16 -18.79 -13.54
C SER A 56 -0.47 -18.50 -15.01
N LYS A 57 -0.48 -17.22 -15.42
CA LYS A 57 -0.86 -16.76 -16.77
C LYS A 57 -2.31 -17.13 -17.17
N LYS A 58 -3.16 -17.37 -16.16
CA LYS A 58 -4.60 -17.61 -16.33
C LYS A 58 -5.38 -16.32 -16.09
N THR A 59 -6.63 -16.29 -16.52
CA THR A 59 -7.57 -15.19 -16.32
C THR A 59 -8.83 -15.67 -15.62
N HIS A 60 -9.62 -14.74 -15.06
CA HIS A 60 -10.93 -15.08 -14.49
C HIS A 60 -12.03 -15.17 -15.57
N GLY A 61 -11.73 -14.75 -16.82
CA GLY A 61 -12.75 -14.65 -17.87
C GLY A 61 -13.77 -13.56 -17.58
N TYR A 62 -15.05 -13.83 -17.88
CA TYR A 62 -16.12 -12.89 -17.57
C TYR A 62 -16.49 -12.95 -16.09
N VAL A 63 -16.40 -11.81 -15.41
CA VAL A 63 -16.79 -11.66 -13.99
C VAL A 63 -17.65 -10.40 -13.82
N ASP A 64 -18.70 -10.51 -13.03
CA ASP A 64 -19.47 -9.39 -12.49
C ASP A 64 -18.91 -8.94 -11.12
N LEU A 65 -19.59 -8.04 -10.42
CA LEU A 65 -19.12 -7.55 -9.13
C LEU A 65 -19.01 -8.68 -8.09
N ASN A 66 -19.96 -9.61 -8.06
CA ASN A 66 -19.95 -10.74 -7.11
C ASN A 66 -18.77 -11.67 -7.40
N GLY A 67 -18.59 -12.08 -8.65
CA GLY A 67 -17.46 -12.90 -9.09
C GLY A 67 -16.12 -12.23 -8.84
N ALA A 68 -15.99 -10.95 -9.19
CA ALA A 68 -14.76 -10.18 -8.99
C ALA A 68 -14.42 -9.98 -7.50
N MET A 69 -15.41 -9.81 -6.63
CA MET A 69 -15.21 -9.74 -5.18
C MET A 69 -14.80 -11.10 -4.61
N LYS A 70 -15.52 -12.16 -5.01
CA LYS A 70 -15.31 -13.55 -4.60
C LYS A 70 -13.89 -14.02 -4.94
N ASP A 71 -13.48 -13.84 -6.21
CA ASP A 71 -12.21 -14.31 -6.75
C ASP A 71 -11.10 -13.24 -6.64
N SER A 72 -11.42 -12.10 -6.05
CA SER A 72 -10.48 -10.97 -5.86
C SER A 72 -9.81 -10.49 -7.16
N CYS A 73 -10.54 -10.46 -8.30
CA CYS A 73 -10.03 -10.08 -9.61
C CYS A 73 -9.54 -8.62 -9.64
N ASN A 74 -8.24 -8.38 -9.81
CA ASN A 74 -7.71 -7.02 -9.88
C ASN A 74 -8.15 -6.30 -11.15
N TYR A 75 -8.19 -7.02 -12.29
CA TYR A 75 -8.52 -6.45 -13.59
C TYR A 75 -9.90 -5.78 -13.57
N TYR A 76 -10.91 -6.46 -13.03
CA TYR A 76 -12.25 -5.89 -12.84
C TYR A 76 -12.23 -4.58 -12.04
N PHE A 77 -11.42 -4.53 -10.97
CA PHE A 77 -11.32 -3.33 -10.14
C PHE A 77 -10.53 -2.20 -10.84
N TYR A 78 -9.61 -2.49 -11.74
CA TYR A 78 -9.00 -1.50 -12.61
C TYR A 78 -10.03 -0.88 -13.56
N ASP A 79 -10.88 -1.71 -14.18
CA ASP A 79 -11.95 -1.28 -15.06
C ASP A 79 -12.95 -0.37 -14.37
N ILE A 80 -13.54 -0.82 -13.26
CA ILE A 80 -14.57 -0.06 -12.57
C ILE A 80 -14.06 1.23 -11.93
N ALA A 81 -12.81 1.28 -11.47
CA ALA A 81 -12.20 2.49 -10.94
C ALA A 81 -11.86 3.50 -12.02
N SER A 82 -11.71 3.07 -13.26
CA SER A 82 -11.39 3.90 -14.41
C SER A 82 -12.64 4.28 -15.25
N GLY A 83 -13.78 3.67 -14.94
CA GLY A 83 -15.00 3.84 -15.74
C GLY A 83 -14.88 3.30 -17.19
N LYS A 84 -13.93 2.37 -17.42
CA LYS A 84 -13.59 1.85 -18.73
C LYS A 84 -13.31 0.35 -18.67
N ASP A 85 -13.88 -0.39 -19.58
CA ASP A 85 -13.51 -1.78 -19.87
C ASP A 85 -12.24 -1.77 -20.72
N PHE A 86 -11.11 -2.16 -20.17
CA PHE A 86 -9.81 -2.13 -20.87
C PHE A 86 -9.68 -3.24 -21.91
N ALA A 87 -10.37 -4.36 -21.76
CA ALA A 87 -10.35 -5.45 -22.74
C ALA A 87 -11.03 -5.05 -24.05
N SER A 88 -12.18 -4.36 -23.97
CA SER A 88 -12.92 -3.87 -25.14
C SER A 88 -12.58 -2.43 -25.54
N GLY A 89 -11.99 -1.66 -24.65
CA GLY A 89 -11.71 -0.24 -24.84
C GLY A 89 -12.94 0.68 -24.65
N VAL A 90 -14.09 0.15 -24.25
CA VAL A 90 -15.38 0.85 -24.18
C VAL A 90 -15.60 1.46 -22.79
N SER A 91 -16.23 2.64 -22.74
CA SER A 91 -16.67 3.25 -21.48
C SER A 91 -17.71 2.39 -20.77
N LEU A 92 -17.67 2.35 -19.43
CA LEU A 92 -18.69 1.68 -18.63
C LEU A 92 -20.03 2.44 -18.58
N GLY A 93 -20.06 3.69 -19.10
CA GLY A 93 -21.28 4.48 -19.23
C GLY A 93 -21.87 4.91 -17.89
N TYR A 94 -21.03 5.25 -16.91
CA TYR A 94 -21.48 5.74 -15.61
C TYR A 94 -22.31 7.02 -15.75
N GLU A 95 -23.30 7.18 -14.89
CA GLU A 95 -24.11 8.41 -14.80
C GLU A 95 -23.30 9.62 -14.32
N LYS A 96 -22.27 9.34 -13.52
CA LYS A 96 -21.30 10.34 -13.03
C LYS A 96 -19.89 9.80 -13.25
N GLU A 97 -19.00 10.67 -13.68
CA GLU A 97 -17.59 10.31 -13.82
C GLU A 97 -17.03 9.82 -12.49
N ILE A 98 -16.36 8.67 -12.52
CA ILE A 98 -15.60 8.17 -11.38
C ILE A 98 -14.22 8.79 -11.42
N THR A 99 -13.79 9.34 -10.28
CA THR A 99 -12.47 9.95 -10.09
C THR A 99 -11.78 9.35 -8.88
N ASN A 100 -10.49 9.59 -8.75
CA ASN A 100 -9.76 9.22 -7.54
C ASN A 100 -10.38 9.84 -6.28
N ASP A 101 -10.83 11.11 -6.38
CA ASP A 101 -11.50 11.79 -5.27
C ASP A 101 -12.81 11.11 -4.89
N THR A 102 -13.52 10.54 -5.86
CA THR A 102 -14.74 9.75 -5.57
C THR A 102 -14.40 8.54 -4.71
N ILE A 103 -13.36 7.79 -5.06
CA ILE A 103 -12.91 6.61 -4.29
C ILE A 103 -12.41 7.03 -2.90
N LEU A 104 -11.58 8.07 -2.84
CA LEU A 104 -11.04 8.60 -1.59
C LEU A 104 -12.12 9.19 -0.67
N SER A 105 -13.17 9.80 -1.23
CA SER A 105 -14.30 10.31 -0.44
C SER A 105 -15.06 9.18 0.25
N TRP A 106 -15.24 8.05 -0.44
CA TRP A 106 -15.84 6.86 0.17
C TRP A 106 -14.93 6.25 1.25
N ALA A 107 -13.61 6.20 1.02
CA ALA A 107 -12.66 5.77 2.03
C ALA A 107 -12.75 6.63 3.31
N LYS A 108 -12.76 7.96 3.16
CA LYS A 108 -12.95 8.92 4.27
C LYS A 108 -14.29 8.73 4.95
N LYS A 109 -15.36 8.58 4.19
CA LYS A 109 -16.73 8.35 4.72
C LYS A 109 -16.80 7.06 5.55
N LEU A 110 -15.97 6.08 5.29
CA LEU A 110 -15.86 4.84 6.05
C LEU A 110 -14.83 4.88 7.18
N GLY A 111 -14.19 6.03 7.43
CA GLY A 111 -13.26 6.25 8.55
C GLY A 111 -11.79 5.98 8.23
N LEU A 112 -11.45 5.62 6.99
CA LEU A 112 -10.06 5.42 6.60
C LEU A 112 -9.31 6.76 6.47
N GLY A 113 -8.06 6.79 6.87
CA GLY A 113 -7.22 7.99 6.84
C GLY A 113 -7.50 9.01 7.96
N SER A 114 -8.23 8.59 8.99
CA SER A 114 -8.55 9.42 10.16
C SER A 114 -8.41 8.60 11.44
N LYS A 115 -8.18 9.28 12.56
CA LYS A 115 -8.22 8.65 13.88
C LYS A 115 -9.61 8.10 14.18
N THR A 116 -9.68 6.95 14.83
CA THR A 116 -10.96 6.30 15.19
C THR A 116 -11.62 6.92 16.42
N GLY A 117 -10.85 7.67 17.20
CA GLY A 117 -11.31 8.31 18.44
C GLY A 117 -11.25 7.39 19.67
N ILE A 118 -10.61 6.21 19.55
CA ILE A 118 -10.40 5.31 20.68
C ILE A 118 -9.49 5.98 21.74
N GLU A 119 -9.65 5.61 23.00
CA GLU A 119 -8.93 6.21 24.13
C GLU A 119 -7.43 5.81 24.19
N LEU A 120 -6.93 5.13 23.18
CA LEU A 120 -5.52 4.75 23.04
C LEU A 120 -4.77 5.67 22.08
N SER A 121 -3.44 5.66 22.17
CA SER A 121 -2.61 6.28 21.13
C SER A 121 -2.81 5.54 19.81
N GLU A 122 -3.12 6.28 18.75
CA GLU A 122 -3.41 5.71 17.44
C GLU A 122 -2.80 6.53 16.29
N SER A 123 -2.50 5.85 15.19
CA SER A 123 -2.14 6.45 13.91
C SER A 123 -3.40 6.83 13.13
N SER A 124 -3.35 7.95 12.42
CA SER A 124 -4.40 8.31 11.45
C SER A 124 -4.39 7.46 10.18
N GLY A 125 -3.34 6.68 9.97
CA GLY A 125 -3.13 6.05 8.67
C GLY A 125 -2.88 7.07 7.56
N THR A 126 -2.91 6.60 6.32
CA THR A 126 -2.61 7.40 5.13
C THR A 126 -3.57 7.08 4.00
N LEU A 127 -4.16 8.12 3.40
CA LEU A 127 -4.87 8.03 2.12
C LEU A 127 -3.94 8.49 1.01
N PRO A 128 -3.86 7.77 -0.13
CA PRO A 128 -3.08 8.20 -1.28
C PRO A 128 -3.50 9.58 -1.77
N SER A 129 -2.54 10.36 -2.22
CA SER A 129 -2.79 11.64 -2.88
C SER A 129 -1.62 12.00 -3.78
N GLU A 130 -1.85 12.86 -4.76
CA GLU A 130 -0.79 13.36 -5.62
C GLU A 130 0.30 14.07 -4.81
N SER A 131 -0.08 14.87 -3.82
CA SER A 131 0.87 15.55 -2.93
C SER A 131 1.73 14.55 -2.12
N LEU A 132 1.14 13.46 -1.62
CA LEU A 132 1.88 12.42 -0.90
C LEU A 132 2.86 11.70 -1.82
N LYS A 133 2.43 11.35 -3.03
CA LYS A 133 3.28 10.75 -4.06
C LYS A 133 4.47 11.65 -4.40
N GLN A 134 4.20 12.95 -4.63
CA GLN A 134 5.25 13.94 -4.89
C GLN A 134 6.26 14.02 -3.76
N GLN A 135 5.80 14.13 -2.50
CA GLN A 135 6.65 14.14 -1.32
C GLN A 135 7.49 12.85 -1.18
N GLY A 136 6.89 11.69 -1.47
CA GLY A 136 7.58 10.41 -1.46
C GLY A 136 8.70 10.35 -2.49
N LEU A 137 8.42 10.75 -3.73
CA LEU A 137 9.41 10.79 -4.81
C LEU A 137 10.51 11.82 -4.54
N GLN A 138 10.18 13.01 -4.01
CA GLN A 138 11.18 14.01 -3.62
C GLN A 138 12.11 13.47 -2.54
N ARG A 139 11.54 12.80 -1.52
CA ARG A 139 12.33 12.18 -0.45
C ARG A 139 13.24 11.07 -1.00
N SER A 140 12.70 10.19 -1.83
CA SER A 140 13.48 9.11 -2.45
C SER A 140 14.62 9.64 -3.32
N LEU A 141 14.39 10.71 -4.08
CA LEU A 141 15.45 11.39 -4.83
C LEU A 141 16.48 12.01 -3.90
N GLU A 142 16.06 12.69 -2.83
CA GLU A 142 16.98 13.28 -1.84
C GLU A 142 17.85 12.20 -1.20
N GLU A 143 17.24 11.09 -0.73
CA GLU A 143 17.95 9.95 -0.13
C GLU A 143 18.98 9.34 -1.10
N LYS A 144 18.60 9.11 -2.37
CA LYS A 144 19.49 8.64 -3.41
C LYS A 144 20.68 9.58 -3.61
N LEU A 145 20.40 10.87 -3.77
CA LEU A 145 21.46 11.87 -4.01
C LEU A 145 22.42 12.01 -2.83
N LEU A 146 21.92 11.88 -1.60
CA LEU A 146 22.75 11.90 -0.40
C LEU A 146 23.55 10.60 -0.23
N ALA A 147 22.95 9.44 -0.52
CA ALA A 147 23.65 8.16 -0.50
C ALA A 147 24.79 8.10 -1.53
N GLU A 148 24.57 8.70 -2.70
CA GLU A 148 25.52 8.71 -3.81
C GLU A 148 26.22 10.06 -3.97
N GLN A 149 26.34 10.88 -2.90
CA GLN A 149 26.80 12.26 -2.98
C GLN A 149 28.19 12.42 -3.63
N GLU A 150 29.12 11.50 -3.37
CA GLU A 150 30.46 11.52 -3.94
C GLU A 150 30.48 11.15 -5.45
N TYR A 151 29.46 10.41 -5.91
CA TYR A 151 29.30 10.09 -7.32
C TYR A 151 28.81 11.30 -8.13
N TRP A 152 27.82 12.02 -7.59
CA TRP A 152 27.16 13.12 -8.30
C TRP A 152 27.84 14.48 -8.13
N PHE A 153 28.32 14.80 -6.92
CA PHE A 153 28.67 16.17 -6.56
C PHE A 153 30.18 16.42 -6.51
N GLN A 154 30.56 17.68 -6.70
CA GLN A 154 31.95 18.13 -6.60
C GLN A 154 32.41 18.08 -5.15
N LYS A 155 33.66 17.64 -4.91
CA LYS A 155 34.25 17.60 -3.57
C LYS A 155 34.28 19.00 -2.89
N SER A 156 34.41 20.07 -3.67
CA SER A 156 34.36 21.46 -3.19
C SER A 156 33.00 21.82 -2.63
N ALA A 157 31.90 21.37 -3.28
CA ALA A 157 30.54 21.62 -2.83
C ALA A 157 30.21 20.86 -1.54
N LEU A 158 30.71 19.65 -1.37
CA LEU A 158 30.49 18.83 -0.18
C LEU A 158 31.19 19.35 1.08
N LYS A 159 32.22 20.22 0.94
CA LYS A 159 32.91 20.83 2.08
C LYS A 159 32.07 21.86 2.83
N ASN A 160 31.20 22.59 2.14
CA ASN A 160 30.27 23.52 2.76
C ASN A 160 28.87 22.94 2.83
N ARG A 161 28.62 22.14 3.86
CA ARG A 161 27.38 21.38 4.01
C ARG A 161 26.11 22.23 4.00
N ASN A 162 26.12 23.38 4.70
CA ASN A 162 24.94 24.23 4.76
C ASN A 162 24.55 24.77 3.39
N GLU A 163 25.51 25.18 2.59
CA GLU A 163 25.27 25.66 1.24
C GLU A 163 24.90 24.51 0.29
N PHE A 164 25.52 23.34 0.44
CA PHE A 164 25.18 22.14 -0.29
C PHE A 164 23.70 21.76 -0.08
N TYR A 165 23.25 21.63 1.18
CA TYR A 165 21.85 21.33 1.48
C TYR A 165 20.87 22.40 0.99
N LYS A 166 21.23 23.67 1.06
CA LYS A 166 20.43 24.75 0.49
C LYS A 166 20.25 24.60 -1.02
N ASN A 167 21.33 24.28 -1.72
CA ASN A 167 21.29 24.05 -3.17
C ASN A 167 20.56 22.76 -3.52
N LEU A 168 20.72 21.68 -2.75
CA LEU A 168 20.00 20.43 -2.92
C LEU A 168 18.50 20.65 -2.76
N LYS A 169 18.03 21.32 -1.72
CA LYS A 169 16.61 21.67 -1.54
C LYS A 169 16.05 22.52 -2.67
N LYS A 170 16.82 23.51 -3.15
CA LYS A 170 16.44 24.33 -4.31
C LYS A 170 16.27 23.48 -5.56
N PHE A 171 17.11 22.49 -5.75
CA PHE A 171 17.06 21.55 -6.85
C PHE A 171 15.84 20.61 -6.74
N LEU A 172 15.58 20.02 -5.58
CA LEU A 172 14.42 19.14 -5.36
C LEU A 172 13.08 19.84 -5.64
N ASN A 173 12.98 21.14 -5.33
CA ASN A 173 11.78 21.94 -5.59
C ASN A 173 11.53 22.22 -7.10
N TRP A 174 12.44 21.86 -7.99
CA TRP A 174 12.17 21.96 -9.43
C TRP A 174 11.15 20.93 -9.92
N SER A 175 10.94 19.87 -9.18
CA SER A 175 9.92 18.87 -9.45
C SER A 175 8.49 19.43 -9.53
N GLU A 176 8.24 20.60 -8.92
CA GLU A 176 6.95 21.31 -9.00
C GLU A 176 6.70 21.98 -10.37
N LYS A 177 7.69 21.93 -11.28
CA LYS A 177 7.65 22.59 -12.58
C LYS A 177 7.81 21.56 -13.68
N ASP A 178 7.04 21.70 -14.72
CA ASP A 178 7.22 20.92 -15.94
C ASP A 178 8.42 21.46 -16.74
N LEU A 179 9.63 21.02 -16.34
CA LEU A 179 10.87 21.43 -16.97
C LEU A 179 11.29 20.42 -18.02
N THR A 180 11.80 20.94 -19.14
CA THR A 180 12.48 20.11 -20.14
C THR A 180 13.83 19.62 -19.63
N LEU A 181 14.37 18.57 -20.25
CA LEU A 181 15.70 18.05 -19.91
C LEU A 181 16.77 19.15 -20.05
N GLU A 182 16.71 19.95 -21.09
CA GLU A 182 17.65 21.05 -21.35
C GLU A 182 17.60 22.13 -20.26
N GLU A 183 16.40 22.48 -19.80
CA GLU A 183 16.23 23.42 -18.67
C GLU A 183 16.80 22.87 -17.37
N ILE A 184 16.63 21.58 -17.09
CA ILE A 184 17.23 20.92 -15.91
C ILE A 184 18.75 20.96 -16.02
N ILE A 185 19.33 20.59 -17.17
CA ILE A 185 20.76 20.66 -17.44
C ILE A 185 21.30 22.10 -17.19
N GLY A 186 20.64 23.10 -17.77
CA GLY A 186 21.01 24.50 -17.61
C GLY A 186 20.98 24.95 -16.15
N LYS A 187 19.96 24.54 -15.39
CA LYS A 187 19.83 24.85 -13.97
C LYS A 187 20.87 24.13 -13.10
N LEU A 188 21.19 22.87 -13.38
CA LEU A 188 22.24 22.12 -12.70
C LEU A 188 23.63 22.75 -12.93
N LYS A 189 23.92 23.15 -14.17
CA LYS A 189 25.17 23.90 -14.50
C LYS A 189 25.21 25.22 -13.74
N ALA A 190 24.11 25.95 -13.66
CA ALA A 190 24.05 27.25 -12.95
C ALA A 190 24.23 27.13 -11.43
N ILE A 191 23.76 26.07 -10.80
CA ILE A 191 23.99 25.79 -9.38
C ILE A 191 25.48 25.43 -9.13
N GLY A 192 26.12 24.72 -10.05
CA GLY A 192 27.54 24.43 -10.04
C GLY A 192 28.04 23.47 -8.97
N ILE A 193 27.15 22.71 -8.31
CA ILE A 193 27.55 21.71 -7.30
C ILE A 193 27.75 20.30 -7.87
N VAL A 194 27.19 20.02 -9.04
CA VAL A 194 27.29 18.73 -9.73
C VAL A 194 28.59 18.64 -10.50
N LYS A 195 29.21 17.46 -10.57
CA LYS A 195 30.36 17.23 -11.45
C LYS A 195 29.96 17.47 -12.90
N GLU A 196 30.76 18.23 -13.64
CA GLU A 196 30.42 18.68 -15.01
C GLU A 196 30.03 17.49 -15.93
N TYR A 197 30.81 16.41 -15.87
CA TYR A 197 30.59 15.19 -16.68
C TYR A 197 29.41 14.33 -16.18
N LYS A 198 28.75 14.69 -15.08
CA LYS A 198 27.57 14.02 -14.51
C LYS A 198 26.27 14.82 -14.65
N VAL A 199 26.34 16.04 -15.17
CA VAL A 199 25.17 16.93 -15.24
C VAL A 199 24.07 16.36 -16.13
N GLU A 200 24.42 15.82 -17.29
CA GLU A 200 23.43 15.27 -18.23
C GLU A 200 22.80 13.97 -17.70
N GLU A 201 23.63 13.10 -17.11
CA GLU A 201 23.18 11.86 -16.48
C GLU A 201 22.24 12.14 -15.31
N LEU A 202 22.61 13.05 -14.41
CA LEU A 202 21.76 13.42 -13.28
C LEU A 202 20.47 14.10 -13.74
N ALA A 203 20.53 14.97 -14.75
CA ALA A 203 19.35 15.60 -15.31
C ALA A 203 18.36 14.57 -15.88
N ALA A 204 18.88 13.55 -16.58
CA ALA A 204 18.05 12.46 -17.11
C ALA A 204 17.39 11.63 -15.99
N VAL A 205 18.16 11.23 -14.99
CA VAL A 205 17.63 10.55 -13.80
C VAL A 205 16.52 11.37 -13.14
N CYS A 206 16.78 12.66 -12.89
CA CYS A 206 15.77 13.52 -12.26
C CYS A 206 14.52 13.70 -13.10
N LYS A 207 14.66 13.91 -14.41
CA LYS A 207 13.53 14.10 -15.32
C LYS A 207 12.68 12.82 -15.42
N TYR A 208 13.29 11.72 -15.82
CA TYR A 208 12.53 10.53 -16.25
C TYR A 208 12.17 9.61 -15.08
N ASP A 209 13.04 9.46 -14.08
CA ASP A 209 12.80 8.52 -12.98
C ASP A 209 12.01 9.16 -11.84
N TYR A 210 12.02 10.52 -11.73
CA TYR A 210 11.37 11.24 -10.63
C TYR A 210 10.35 12.28 -11.09
N PHE A 211 10.76 13.34 -11.80
CA PHE A 211 9.87 14.50 -12.03
C PHE A 211 8.68 14.14 -12.92
N ASP A 212 8.91 13.39 -14.00
CA ASP A 212 7.83 12.94 -14.88
C ASP A 212 6.89 11.92 -14.21
N GLN A 213 7.32 11.34 -13.11
CA GLN A 213 6.50 10.38 -12.34
C GLN A 213 5.66 11.06 -11.24
N MET A 214 5.79 12.37 -11.00
CA MET A 214 5.12 13.06 -9.90
C MET A 214 3.63 13.30 -10.12
N ALA A 215 3.21 13.47 -11.37
CA ALA A 215 1.79 13.60 -11.70
C ALA A 215 1.05 12.27 -11.43
N TRP A 216 -0.22 12.39 -11.05
CA TRP A 216 -1.06 11.20 -10.88
C TRP A 216 -1.30 10.52 -12.23
N SER A 217 -0.98 9.25 -12.31
CA SER A 217 -1.10 8.43 -13.51
C SER A 217 -2.29 7.46 -13.42
N GLN A 218 -2.68 6.89 -14.55
CA GLN A 218 -3.67 5.80 -14.58
C GLN A 218 -3.21 4.59 -13.76
N GLY A 219 -1.89 4.33 -13.70
CA GLY A 219 -1.31 3.27 -12.86
C GLY A 219 -1.50 3.53 -11.36
N ASP A 220 -1.48 4.79 -10.94
CA ASP A 220 -1.78 5.14 -9.54
C ASP A 220 -3.26 4.89 -9.22
N THR A 221 -4.16 5.16 -10.17
CA THR A 221 -5.59 4.81 -10.05
C THR A 221 -5.78 3.29 -9.95
N PHE A 222 -5.04 2.49 -10.70
CA PHE A 222 -5.07 1.03 -10.58
C PHE A 222 -4.62 0.59 -9.18
N ASN A 223 -3.49 1.10 -8.69
CA ASN A 223 -3.01 0.80 -7.34
C ASN A 223 -4.02 1.27 -6.27
N LEU A 224 -4.56 2.48 -6.40
CA LEU A 224 -5.60 3.00 -5.52
C LEU A 224 -6.78 2.03 -5.43
N SER A 225 -7.26 1.52 -6.58
CA SER A 225 -8.46 0.69 -6.66
C SER A 225 -8.37 -0.64 -5.91
N ILE A 226 -7.16 -1.16 -5.73
CA ILE A 226 -6.91 -2.45 -5.09
C ILE A 226 -6.19 -2.34 -3.74
N GLY A 227 -6.09 -1.14 -3.18
CA GLY A 227 -5.48 -0.89 -1.87
C GLY A 227 -3.95 -1.05 -1.84
N GLN A 228 -3.28 -0.79 -2.97
CA GLN A 228 -1.83 -0.76 -3.12
C GLN A 228 -1.32 0.68 -3.24
N GLY A 229 -0.01 0.87 -3.37
CA GLY A 229 0.60 2.21 -3.42
C GLY A 229 0.67 2.84 -2.03
N ASP A 230 0.33 4.12 -1.91
CA ASP A 230 0.50 4.90 -0.69
C ASP A 230 -0.60 4.73 0.38
N HIS A 231 -1.45 3.72 0.23
CA HIS A 231 -2.40 3.35 1.28
C HIS A 231 -1.67 2.82 2.52
N ALA A 232 -2.06 3.30 3.71
CA ALA A 232 -1.62 2.72 4.96
C ALA A 232 -2.70 2.88 6.04
N TYR A 233 -3.21 1.75 6.57
CA TYR A 233 -4.24 1.75 7.61
C TYR A 233 -3.88 0.80 8.74
N THR A 234 -4.30 1.16 9.94
CA THR A 234 -4.15 0.29 11.11
C THR A 234 -5.21 -0.81 11.10
N THR A 235 -4.94 -1.91 11.80
CA THR A 235 -5.93 -3.00 11.96
C THR A 235 -7.22 -2.48 12.61
N LEU A 236 -7.09 -1.55 13.55
CA LEU A 236 -8.23 -0.89 14.19
C LEU A 236 -9.08 -0.07 13.20
N GLN A 237 -8.45 0.71 12.32
CA GLN A 237 -9.16 1.44 11.27
C GLN A 237 -9.87 0.48 10.31
N MET A 238 -9.25 -0.64 9.96
CA MET A 238 -9.87 -1.64 9.09
C MET A 238 -11.09 -2.31 9.74
N ALA A 239 -11.06 -2.56 11.05
CA ALA A 239 -12.25 -3.01 11.79
C ALA A 239 -13.33 -1.93 11.85
N GLY A 240 -12.95 -0.67 12.10
CA GLY A 240 -13.84 0.48 12.10
C GLY A 240 -14.51 0.73 10.75
N TYR A 241 -13.74 0.60 9.66
CA TYR A 241 -14.25 0.67 8.29
C TYR A 241 -15.30 -0.41 8.03
N MET A 242 -15.05 -1.64 8.45
CA MET A 242 -16.02 -2.74 8.33
C MET A 242 -17.27 -2.47 9.16
N ALA A 243 -17.11 -2.00 10.39
CA ALA A 243 -18.25 -1.61 11.24
C ALA A 243 -19.08 -0.48 10.60
N ALA A 244 -18.44 0.53 10.01
CA ALA A 244 -19.13 1.58 9.28
C ALA A 244 -19.85 1.06 8.05
N LEU A 245 -19.26 0.12 7.30
CA LEU A 245 -19.88 -0.55 6.17
C LEU A 245 -21.15 -1.29 6.63
N GLY A 246 -21.06 -2.15 7.64
CA GLY A 246 -22.21 -2.88 8.21
C GLY A 246 -23.30 -1.97 8.76
N ASN A 247 -22.94 -0.75 9.21
CA ASN A 247 -23.86 0.27 9.72
C ASN A 247 -24.34 1.25 8.62
N GLY A 248 -24.43 0.81 7.37
CA GLY A 248 -24.94 1.64 6.27
C GLY A 248 -24.03 2.81 5.89
N CYS A 249 -22.73 2.65 5.98
CA CYS A 249 -21.69 3.65 5.75
C CYS A 249 -21.70 4.83 6.75
N GLN A 250 -22.07 4.55 7.99
CA GLN A 250 -22.06 5.53 9.07
C GLN A 250 -20.97 5.16 10.08
N GLN A 251 -20.06 6.13 10.32
CA GLN A 251 -19.04 5.95 11.32
C GLN A 251 -19.62 6.15 12.72
N ASN A 252 -19.28 5.26 13.63
CA ASN A 252 -19.36 5.47 15.06
C ASN A 252 -17.94 5.61 15.61
N GLY A 253 -17.71 6.56 16.52
CA GLY A 253 -16.44 6.61 17.24
C GLY A 253 -16.21 5.29 17.98
N LEU A 254 -14.99 4.78 17.90
CA LEU A 254 -14.61 3.57 18.64
C LEU A 254 -14.28 3.93 20.08
N THR A 255 -14.65 3.07 21.02
CA THR A 255 -14.39 3.27 22.45
C THR A 255 -14.16 1.93 23.14
N LEU A 256 -13.29 1.92 24.13
CA LEU A 256 -13.10 0.77 25.05
C LEU A 256 -14.07 0.82 26.24
N VAL A 257 -14.71 1.97 26.44
CA VAL A 257 -15.64 2.18 27.54
C VAL A 257 -17.07 1.98 27.05
N LYS A 258 -17.80 1.03 27.67
CA LYS A 258 -19.20 0.79 27.33
C LYS A 258 -20.02 2.07 27.56
N GLN A 259 -20.54 2.63 26.47
CA GLN A 259 -21.44 3.78 26.51
C GLN A 259 -22.89 3.32 26.50
N SER A 260 -23.72 3.92 27.33
CA SER A 260 -25.17 3.75 27.28
C SER A 260 -25.76 4.71 26.24
N GLY A 261 -26.26 4.16 25.14
CA GLY A 261 -26.97 4.92 24.12
C GLY A 261 -26.40 4.70 22.72
N THR A 262 -27.16 4.04 21.86
CA THR A 262 -26.89 3.91 20.43
C THR A 262 -27.27 5.20 19.73
N LYS A 263 -26.30 5.87 19.11
CA LYS A 263 -26.59 6.90 18.10
C LYS A 263 -26.94 6.15 16.80
N THR A 264 -28.20 5.86 16.59
CA THR A 264 -28.69 5.43 15.27
C THR A 264 -28.82 6.67 14.40
N SER A 265 -27.99 6.80 13.39
CA SER A 265 -28.19 7.77 12.34
C SER A 265 -28.84 7.10 11.12
N ASN A 266 -29.75 7.76 10.46
CA ASN A 266 -30.49 7.19 9.32
C ASN A 266 -29.67 7.32 8.04
N ALA A 267 -29.09 6.19 7.55
CA ALA A 267 -28.52 6.12 6.22
C ALA A 267 -29.60 6.34 5.15
N SER A 268 -29.25 7.02 4.05
CA SER A 268 -30.16 7.17 2.90
C SER A 268 -30.52 5.81 2.30
N SER A 269 -31.72 5.70 1.71
CA SER A 269 -32.16 4.45 1.06
C SER A 269 -31.21 3.99 -0.06
N SER A 270 -30.61 4.91 -0.81
CA SER A 270 -29.62 4.62 -1.86
C SER A 270 -28.33 4.03 -1.27
N ALA A 271 -27.82 4.60 -0.19
CA ALA A 271 -26.61 4.08 0.49
C ALA A 271 -26.87 2.65 1.04
N LYS A 272 -28.06 2.41 1.61
CA LYS A 272 -28.43 1.07 2.09
C LYS A 272 -28.43 0.01 0.97
N LYS A 273 -28.95 0.34 -0.21
CA LYS A 273 -28.95 -0.57 -1.37
C LYS A 273 -27.52 -0.88 -1.83
N GLN A 274 -26.66 0.13 -1.95
CA GLN A 274 -25.26 -0.07 -2.34
C GLN A 274 -24.51 -0.94 -1.32
N VAL A 275 -24.71 -0.70 -0.03
CA VAL A 275 -24.12 -1.49 1.05
C VAL A 275 -24.59 -2.94 0.99
N SER A 276 -25.91 -3.18 0.80
CA SER A 276 -26.44 -4.54 0.66
C SER A 276 -25.79 -5.29 -0.49
N THR A 277 -25.62 -4.64 -1.66
CA THR A 277 -24.91 -5.22 -2.81
C THR A 277 -23.45 -5.59 -2.47
N ILE A 278 -22.75 -4.73 -1.70
CA ILE A 278 -21.36 -5.02 -1.31
C ILE A 278 -21.30 -6.18 -0.31
N ILE A 279 -22.17 -6.19 0.69
CA ILE A 279 -22.24 -7.28 1.69
C ILE A 279 -22.56 -8.60 1.01
N GLU A 280 -23.51 -8.63 0.05
CA GLU A 280 -23.82 -9.81 -0.75
C GLU A 280 -22.58 -10.32 -1.52
N ALA A 281 -21.86 -9.41 -2.21
CA ALA A 281 -20.63 -9.77 -2.92
C ALA A 281 -19.51 -10.26 -1.98
N MET A 282 -19.43 -9.73 -0.77
CA MET A 282 -18.50 -10.20 0.25
C MET A 282 -18.91 -11.54 0.87
N THR A 283 -20.20 -11.83 0.95
CA THR A 283 -20.73 -13.13 1.43
C THR A 283 -20.38 -14.25 0.45
N ALA A 284 -20.30 -13.95 -0.87
CA ALA A 284 -19.85 -14.92 -1.86
C ALA A 284 -18.41 -15.43 -1.61
N VAL A 285 -17.58 -14.69 -0.88
CA VAL A 285 -16.19 -15.10 -0.53
C VAL A 285 -16.19 -16.32 0.42
N THR A 286 -17.14 -16.40 1.33
CA THR A 286 -17.27 -17.51 2.30
C THR A 286 -18.30 -18.56 1.88
N GLY A 287 -19.15 -18.23 0.91
CA GLY A 287 -20.19 -19.09 0.34
C GLY A 287 -19.67 -20.06 -0.72
N ASP A 288 -20.60 -20.71 -1.42
CA ASP A 288 -20.30 -21.74 -2.41
C ASP A 288 -19.36 -21.28 -3.53
N GLY A 289 -18.28 -22.04 -3.72
CA GLY A 289 -17.22 -21.72 -4.67
C GLY A 289 -16.39 -20.50 -4.30
N GLY A 290 -16.58 -19.93 -3.12
CA GLY A 290 -15.79 -18.83 -2.60
C GLY A 290 -14.43 -19.27 -2.08
N SER A 291 -13.47 -18.35 -2.09
CA SER A 291 -12.10 -18.65 -1.69
C SER A 291 -11.97 -19.08 -0.20
N LEU A 292 -12.87 -18.64 0.67
CA LEU A 292 -12.92 -19.03 2.08
C LEU A 292 -13.98 -20.11 2.39
N GLN A 293 -14.70 -20.63 1.39
CA GLN A 293 -15.70 -21.68 1.57
C GLN A 293 -15.20 -22.87 2.41
N PRO A 294 -14.00 -23.44 2.16
CA PRO A 294 -13.54 -24.59 2.93
C PRO A 294 -13.40 -24.32 4.43
N LEU A 295 -13.14 -23.07 4.78
CA LEU A 295 -12.98 -22.65 6.18
C LEU A 295 -14.33 -22.39 6.86
N PHE A 296 -15.32 -21.87 6.12
CA PHE A 296 -16.62 -21.48 6.66
C PHE A 296 -17.73 -22.50 6.37
N ALA A 297 -17.43 -23.61 5.70
CA ALA A 297 -18.40 -24.69 5.48
C ALA A 297 -18.94 -25.21 6.84
N GLY A 298 -20.27 -25.22 6.97
CA GLY A 298 -20.94 -25.60 8.22
C GLY A 298 -20.81 -24.60 9.37
N PHE A 299 -20.28 -23.40 9.12
CA PHE A 299 -20.30 -22.34 10.12
C PHE A 299 -21.74 -21.85 10.36
N PRO A 300 -22.18 -21.66 11.61
CA PRO A 300 -23.61 -21.46 11.93
C PRO A 300 -24.15 -20.10 11.49
N PHE A 301 -23.26 -19.14 11.11
CA PHE A 301 -23.67 -17.80 10.74
C PHE A 301 -23.16 -17.46 9.34
N SER A 302 -23.92 -16.63 8.61
CA SER A 302 -23.43 -16.04 7.37
C SER A 302 -22.33 -15.03 7.67
N VAL A 303 -21.28 -15.03 6.86
CA VAL A 303 -20.12 -14.14 7.05
C VAL A 303 -19.81 -13.43 5.74
N ALA A 304 -19.87 -12.12 5.75
CA ALA A 304 -19.36 -11.30 4.66
C ALA A 304 -17.87 -11.01 4.90
N ALA A 305 -16.99 -11.52 4.04
CA ALA A 305 -15.54 -11.38 4.23
C ALA A 305 -14.82 -10.87 2.99
N LYS A 306 -13.63 -10.33 3.20
CA LYS A 306 -12.67 -10.03 2.12
C LYS A 306 -11.26 -10.35 2.57
N THR A 307 -10.56 -11.13 1.76
CA THR A 307 -9.14 -11.42 1.91
C THR A 307 -8.31 -10.38 1.18
N GLY A 308 -7.10 -10.12 1.66
CA GLY A 308 -6.16 -9.23 1.02
C GLY A 308 -4.72 -9.66 1.28
N THR A 309 -3.91 -9.60 0.24
CA THR A 309 -2.46 -9.70 0.36
C THR A 309 -1.90 -8.39 -0.15
N ALA A 310 -1.17 -7.67 0.68
CA ALA A 310 -0.52 -6.44 0.29
C ALA A 310 0.97 -6.69 0.10
N GLN A 311 1.50 -6.19 -1.01
CA GLN A 311 2.93 -6.18 -1.23
C GLN A 311 3.57 -5.28 -0.17
N ARG A 312 4.72 -5.69 0.28
CA ARG A 312 5.50 -4.90 1.19
C ARG A 312 6.60 -4.20 0.42
N THR A 313 6.69 -2.89 0.58
CA THR A 313 7.85 -2.11 0.19
C THR A 313 8.85 -2.14 1.34
N GLY A 314 10.03 -2.66 1.08
CA GLY A 314 11.04 -2.88 2.10
C GLY A 314 10.87 -4.21 2.88
N TYR A 315 11.75 -4.46 3.81
CA TYR A 315 11.75 -5.65 4.67
C TYR A 315 11.69 -5.24 6.14
N ILE A 316 11.19 -6.12 7.01
CA ILE A 316 11.31 -5.94 8.45
C ILE A 316 12.71 -6.38 8.81
N GLN A 317 13.51 -5.44 9.26
CA GLN A 317 14.79 -5.75 9.82
C GLN A 317 14.58 -6.44 11.18
N THR A 318 14.80 -7.75 11.21
CA THR A 318 14.70 -8.54 12.44
C THR A 318 16.01 -8.56 13.22
N GLU A 319 17.09 -8.18 12.55
CA GLU A 319 18.44 -8.06 13.11
C GLU A 319 19.15 -6.83 12.53
N SER A 320 20.16 -6.34 13.24
CA SER A 320 20.98 -5.22 12.74
C SER A 320 21.72 -5.60 11.46
N GLU A 321 22.00 -4.62 10.60
CA GLU A 321 22.85 -4.81 9.41
C GLU A 321 24.21 -5.39 9.78
N ARG A 322 24.76 -4.96 10.92
CA ARG A 322 26.00 -5.51 11.47
C ARG A 322 25.92 -7.02 11.67
N SER A 323 24.87 -7.52 12.33
CA SER A 323 24.68 -8.95 12.60
C SER A 323 24.42 -9.73 11.32
N TYR A 324 23.67 -9.16 10.39
CA TYR A 324 23.35 -9.77 9.10
C TYR A 324 24.60 -9.93 8.24
N PHE A 325 25.39 -8.86 8.02
CA PHE A 325 26.59 -8.93 7.21
C PHE A 325 27.71 -9.71 7.90
N TRP A 326 27.79 -9.74 9.22
CA TRP A 326 28.73 -10.62 9.91
C TRP A 326 28.53 -12.10 9.51
N ARG A 327 27.26 -12.51 9.30
CA ARG A 327 26.94 -13.90 8.92
C ARG A 327 27.02 -14.17 7.42
N TYR A 328 26.59 -13.23 6.61
CA TYR A 328 26.30 -13.49 5.20
C TYR A 328 27.14 -12.69 4.20
N LEU A 329 28.03 -11.81 4.64
CA LEU A 329 28.86 -10.99 3.76
C LEU A 329 29.66 -11.82 2.74
N HIS A 330 30.17 -12.96 3.16
CA HIS A 330 30.93 -13.88 2.27
C HIS A 330 30.12 -14.42 1.08
N LYS A 331 28.78 -14.36 1.15
CA LYS A 331 27.89 -14.76 0.04
C LYS A 331 27.50 -13.56 -0.82
N ILE A 332 27.45 -12.38 -0.24
CA ILE A 332 26.95 -11.16 -0.86
C ILE A 332 28.10 -10.42 -1.56
N ALA A 333 29.20 -10.24 -0.88
CA ALA A 333 30.39 -9.55 -1.32
C ALA A 333 31.65 -10.33 -0.87
N PRO A 334 32.00 -11.43 -1.57
CA PRO A 334 33.11 -12.31 -1.17
C PRO A 334 34.51 -11.66 -1.30
N ASP A 335 34.60 -10.52 -1.95
CA ASP A 335 35.79 -9.75 -2.23
C ASP A 335 36.19 -8.81 -1.08
N ILE A 336 35.34 -8.64 -0.06
CA ILE A 336 35.61 -7.79 1.11
C ILE A 336 35.41 -8.55 2.42
N THR A 337 36.10 -8.12 3.46
CA THR A 337 35.99 -8.69 4.80
C THR A 337 35.04 -7.87 5.68
N PHE A 338 34.44 -8.53 6.66
CA PHE A 338 33.56 -7.82 7.61
C PHE A 338 34.33 -6.77 8.45
N SER A 339 35.62 -6.97 8.72
CA SER A 339 36.45 -6.00 9.42
C SER A 339 36.59 -4.70 8.62
N GLU A 340 36.84 -4.80 7.32
CA GLU A 340 36.91 -3.64 6.43
C GLU A 340 35.57 -2.87 6.38
N VAL A 341 34.46 -3.61 6.36
CA VAL A 341 33.10 -2.99 6.41
C VAL A 341 32.90 -2.21 7.70
N VAL A 342 33.29 -2.77 8.85
CA VAL A 342 33.14 -2.09 10.15
C VAL A 342 34.03 -0.84 10.23
N GLU A 343 35.28 -0.94 9.81
CA GLU A 343 36.21 0.20 9.80
C GLU A 343 35.71 1.33 8.90
N GLU A 344 35.18 1.00 7.73
CA GLU A 344 34.62 1.99 6.82
C GLU A 344 33.33 2.60 7.37
N ALA A 345 32.47 1.80 8.00
CA ALA A 345 31.25 2.30 8.64
C ALA A 345 31.56 3.28 9.78
N GLU A 346 32.53 2.97 10.64
CA GLU A 346 33.02 3.88 11.68
C GLU A 346 33.59 5.18 11.08
N ARG A 347 34.34 5.07 9.98
CA ARG A 347 34.84 6.22 9.24
C ARG A 347 33.70 7.09 8.70
N LEU A 348 32.66 6.47 8.12
CA LEU A 348 31.48 7.16 7.60
C LEU A 348 30.72 7.89 8.72
N MET A 349 30.47 7.24 9.84
CA MET A 349 29.79 7.84 10.99
C MET A 349 30.57 9.02 11.57
N LYS A 350 31.89 8.91 11.63
CA LYS A 350 32.76 10.00 12.11
C LYS A 350 32.84 11.17 11.13
N THR A 351 32.87 10.87 9.84
CA THR A 351 33.03 11.88 8.78
C THR A 351 31.72 12.58 8.46
N TYR A 352 30.61 11.86 8.58
CA TYR A 352 29.26 12.31 8.18
C TYR A 352 28.22 11.99 9.25
N PRO A 353 28.35 12.51 10.50
CA PRO A 353 27.50 12.15 11.62
C PRO A 353 26.02 12.49 11.42
N ASP A 354 25.71 13.50 10.60
CA ASP A 354 24.31 13.87 10.31
C ASP A 354 23.62 12.91 9.31
N LEU A 355 24.41 12.17 8.52
CA LEU A 355 23.90 11.19 7.53
C LEU A 355 23.82 9.80 8.11
N TYR A 356 24.77 9.44 8.95
CA TYR A 356 24.89 8.11 9.53
C TYR A 356 24.74 8.20 11.05
N GLN A 357 23.52 8.58 11.50
CA GLN A 357 23.17 8.60 12.93
C GLN A 357 23.05 7.19 13.50
N GLU A 358 22.69 6.23 12.65
CA GLU A 358 22.55 4.82 13.00
C GLU A 358 23.63 3.98 12.30
N GLU A 359 24.21 3.04 13.04
CA GLU A 359 25.26 2.15 12.56
C GLU A 359 24.84 1.35 11.32
N ASP A 360 23.57 0.91 11.28
CA ASP A 360 23.04 0.09 10.20
C ASP A 360 23.12 0.78 8.83
N ALA A 361 22.83 2.07 8.76
CA ALA A 361 22.96 2.84 7.54
C ALA A 361 24.45 2.97 7.09
N ALA A 362 25.35 3.12 8.04
CA ALA A 362 26.78 3.19 7.77
C ALA A 362 27.35 1.85 7.29
N ILE A 363 27.00 0.75 7.94
CA ILE A 363 27.39 -0.62 7.57
C ILE A 363 26.93 -0.95 6.13
N ARG A 364 25.67 -0.67 5.85
CA ARG A 364 25.10 -0.88 4.50
C ARG A 364 25.85 -0.11 3.43
N ARG A 365 26.14 1.16 3.71
CA ARG A 365 26.90 2.01 2.81
C ARG A 365 28.34 1.51 2.61
N ALA A 366 28.98 1.07 3.67
CA ALA A 366 30.33 0.53 3.62
C ALA A 366 30.41 -0.70 2.68
N VAL A 367 29.47 -1.63 2.75
CA VAL A 367 29.38 -2.79 1.84
C VAL A 367 29.29 -2.34 0.39
N LEU A 368 28.40 -1.38 0.08
CA LEU A 368 28.22 -0.85 -1.27
C LEU A 368 29.45 -0.10 -1.83
N GLN A 369 30.27 0.46 -0.95
CA GLN A 369 31.46 1.22 -1.36
C GLN A 369 32.70 0.36 -1.53
N LEU A 370 32.84 -0.67 -0.71
CA LEU A 370 34.03 -1.49 -0.65
C LEU A 370 34.00 -2.64 -1.65
N SER A 371 32.82 -3.21 -1.91
CA SER A 371 32.69 -4.30 -2.87
C SER A 371 33.08 -3.86 -4.28
N SER A 372 33.86 -4.69 -4.97
CA SER A 372 34.15 -4.51 -6.38
C SER A 372 32.99 -4.87 -7.30
N ALA A 373 32.00 -5.59 -6.79
CA ALA A 373 30.74 -5.84 -7.48
C ALA A 373 29.93 -4.53 -7.53
N ASP A 374 29.27 -4.28 -8.66
CA ASP A 374 28.38 -3.10 -8.83
C ASP A 374 27.03 -3.35 -8.10
N LEU A 375 27.12 -3.45 -6.77
CA LEU A 375 25.99 -3.72 -5.90
C LEU A 375 25.17 -2.46 -5.66
N THR A 376 23.88 -2.59 -5.81
CA THR A 376 22.90 -1.57 -5.42
C THR A 376 22.30 -1.86 -4.05
N SER A 377 21.64 -0.87 -3.46
CA SER A 377 20.86 -1.07 -2.23
C SER A 377 19.76 -2.11 -2.42
N GLU A 378 19.19 -2.19 -3.60
CA GLU A 378 18.17 -3.17 -3.96
C GLU A 378 18.74 -4.59 -4.03
N ASP A 379 19.97 -4.76 -4.55
CA ASP A 379 20.64 -6.05 -4.56
C ASP A 379 20.87 -6.55 -3.14
N LEU A 380 21.34 -5.68 -2.23
CA LEU A 380 21.50 -6.05 -0.82
C LEU A 380 20.17 -6.52 -0.19
N ASP A 381 19.06 -5.93 -0.59
CA ASP A 381 17.74 -6.33 -0.12
C ASP A 381 17.29 -7.67 -0.72
N GLN A 382 17.73 -8.00 -1.92
CA GLN A 382 17.42 -9.29 -2.54
C GLN A 382 18.14 -10.47 -1.88
N PHE A 383 19.30 -10.26 -1.28
CA PHE A 383 20.03 -11.28 -0.54
C PHE A 383 19.42 -11.57 0.83
N LYS A 384 18.64 -10.64 1.38
CA LYS A 384 17.93 -10.86 2.63
C LYS A 384 16.72 -11.76 2.39
N GLU A 385 16.34 -12.52 3.41
CA GLU A 385 15.12 -13.31 3.34
C GLU A 385 13.97 -12.39 2.93
N ARG A 386 13.32 -12.73 1.81
CA ARG A 386 12.13 -12.03 1.36
C ARG A 386 11.02 -12.36 2.34
N TYR A 387 10.68 -11.40 3.16
CA TYR A 387 9.52 -11.53 4.01
C TYR A 387 8.25 -11.50 3.17
N ASP A 388 7.38 -12.44 3.46
CA ASP A 388 6.05 -12.47 2.86
C ASP A 388 5.30 -11.17 3.13
N GLY A 389 4.43 -10.78 2.20
CA GLY A 389 3.60 -9.60 2.33
C GLY A 389 2.62 -9.67 3.50
N PHE A 390 1.94 -8.57 3.78
CA PHE A 390 0.89 -8.51 4.79
C PHE A 390 -0.30 -9.36 4.35
N ALA A 391 -0.72 -10.28 5.20
CA ALA A 391 -1.94 -11.06 4.98
C ALA A 391 -3.09 -10.47 5.80
N TRP A 392 -4.17 -10.13 5.10
CA TRP A 392 -5.36 -9.52 5.68
C TRP A 392 -6.60 -10.38 5.50
N THR A 393 -7.44 -10.40 6.49
CA THR A 393 -8.85 -10.79 6.36
C THR A 393 -9.70 -9.84 7.18
N VAL A 394 -10.74 -9.29 6.55
CA VAL A 394 -11.76 -8.46 7.20
C VAL A 394 -13.10 -9.13 7.03
N ALA A 395 -13.99 -9.00 8.02
CA ALA A 395 -15.29 -9.64 7.99
C ALA A 395 -16.35 -8.92 8.81
N LEU A 396 -17.61 -9.18 8.45
CA LEU A 396 -18.82 -8.83 9.17
C LEU A 396 -19.63 -10.10 9.44
N ALA A 397 -20.26 -10.22 10.59
CA ALA A 397 -21.16 -11.31 10.92
C ALA A 397 -22.26 -10.88 11.93
N PRO A 398 -23.47 -11.48 11.83
CA PRO A 398 -24.01 -12.14 10.65
C PRO A 398 -24.06 -11.19 9.44
N ALA A 399 -24.00 -11.69 8.21
CA ALA A 399 -23.96 -10.82 7.03
C ALA A 399 -25.24 -10.01 6.83
N GLU A 400 -26.40 -10.56 7.20
CA GLU A 400 -27.71 -9.94 7.05
C GLU A 400 -27.95 -8.80 8.06
N ASP A 401 -27.43 -8.94 9.29
CA ASP A 401 -27.55 -7.96 10.37
C ASP A 401 -26.26 -7.94 11.20
N PRO A 402 -25.21 -7.23 10.72
CA PRO A 402 -23.88 -7.28 11.32
C PRO A 402 -23.83 -6.84 12.78
N GLN A 403 -23.42 -7.73 13.65
CA GLN A 403 -23.24 -7.51 15.09
C GLN A 403 -21.75 -7.41 15.48
N ILE A 404 -20.86 -7.93 14.64
CA ILE A 404 -19.41 -7.86 14.84
C ILE A 404 -18.71 -7.51 13.53
N ALA A 405 -17.69 -6.66 13.64
CA ALA A 405 -16.72 -6.40 12.59
C ALA A 405 -15.35 -6.87 13.05
N VAL A 406 -14.67 -7.64 12.23
CA VAL A 406 -13.34 -8.21 12.54
C VAL A 406 -12.34 -7.83 11.47
N ALA A 407 -11.14 -7.43 11.89
CA ALA A 407 -9.99 -7.26 11.00
C ALA A 407 -8.78 -7.98 11.61
N VAL A 408 -8.13 -8.82 10.84
CA VAL A 408 -6.90 -9.51 11.23
C VAL A 408 -5.83 -9.21 10.20
N MET A 409 -4.63 -8.86 10.69
CA MET A 409 -3.45 -8.62 9.87
C MET A 409 -2.28 -9.44 10.42
N LEU A 410 -1.64 -10.21 9.54
CA LEU A 410 -0.40 -10.92 9.82
C LEU A 410 0.75 -10.23 9.07
N VAL A 411 1.76 -9.82 9.80
CA VAL A 411 2.88 -9.01 9.27
C VAL A 411 3.70 -9.76 8.22
N GLN A 412 3.84 -11.07 8.37
CA GLN A 412 4.54 -11.99 7.46
C GLN A 412 3.60 -13.15 7.12
N GLY A 413 2.40 -12.78 6.67
CA GLY A 413 1.32 -13.73 6.56
C GLY A 413 1.37 -14.62 5.34
N LYS A 414 2.25 -14.37 4.36
CA LYS A 414 2.41 -15.11 3.12
C LYS A 414 1.17 -15.13 2.24
N SER A 415 0.08 -15.66 2.76
CA SER A 415 -1.21 -15.76 2.08
C SER A 415 -2.31 -15.17 2.96
N SER A 416 -3.23 -14.44 2.35
CA SER A 416 -4.43 -13.91 3.02
C SER A 416 -5.28 -15.00 3.70
N PHE A 417 -5.19 -16.24 3.24
CA PHE A 417 -5.82 -17.40 3.87
C PHE A 417 -5.32 -17.68 5.29
N ASN A 418 -4.10 -17.28 5.63
CA ASN A 418 -3.54 -17.52 6.95
C ASN A 418 -4.17 -16.62 8.05
N ALA A 419 -4.74 -15.48 7.68
CA ALA A 419 -5.47 -14.60 8.61
C ALA A 419 -6.92 -15.04 8.85
N ALA A 420 -7.52 -15.76 7.90
CA ALA A 420 -8.95 -16.12 7.94
C ALA A 420 -9.34 -17.09 9.07
N PRO A 421 -8.55 -18.09 9.48
CA PRO A 421 -8.86 -18.94 10.63
C PRO A 421 -9.05 -18.13 11.92
N VAL A 422 -8.23 -17.11 12.13
CA VAL A 422 -8.33 -16.23 13.32
C VAL A 422 -9.66 -15.46 13.28
N VAL A 423 -10.04 -14.93 12.12
CA VAL A 423 -11.34 -14.26 11.93
C VAL A 423 -12.50 -15.20 12.26
N ARG A 424 -12.44 -16.43 11.74
CA ARG A 424 -13.48 -17.45 12.00
C ARG A 424 -13.64 -17.73 13.49
N GLU A 425 -12.52 -17.97 14.20
CA GLU A 425 -12.54 -18.24 15.63
C GLU A 425 -13.07 -17.06 16.45
N MET A 426 -12.68 -15.82 16.08
CA MET A 426 -13.18 -14.61 16.75
C MET A 426 -14.71 -14.46 16.59
N ILE A 427 -15.24 -14.66 15.37
CA ILE A 427 -16.69 -14.58 15.10
C ILE A 427 -17.41 -15.70 15.83
N GLY A 428 -16.91 -16.94 15.76
CA GLY A 428 -17.51 -18.10 16.46
C GLY A 428 -17.60 -17.86 17.96
N LYS A 429 -16.49 -17.41 18.56
CA LYS A 429 -16.45 -17.13 20.00
C LYS A 429 -17.39 -16.01 20.43
N TYR A 430 -17.47 -14.95 19.62
CA TYR A 430 -18.39 -13.85 19.90
C TYR A 430 -19.86 -14.31 19.77
N GLY A 431 -20.18 -15.12 18.75
CA GLY A 431 -21.52 -15.68 18.57
C GLY A 431 -21.95 -16.58 19.76
N GLU A 432 -21.04 -17.42 20.26
CA GLU A 432 -21.28 -18.21 21.48
C GLU A 432 -21.58 -17.32 22.71
N MET A 433 -20.74 -16.28 22.92
CA MET A 433 -20.90 -15.35 24.05
C MET A 433 -22.20 -14.55 24.00
N CYS A 434 -22.69 -14.26 22.78
CA CYS A 434 -23.94 -13.52 22.55
C CYS A 434 -25.16 -14.43 22.37
N GLU A 435 -24.99 -15.75 22.52
CA GLU A 435 -26.07 -16.77 22.37
C GLU A 435 -26.82 -16.66 21.03
N TRP A 436 -26.07 -16.37 19.93
CA TRP A 436 -26.69 -16.19 18.59
C TRP A 436 -27.48 -17.41 18.13
N GLU A 437 -27.10 -18.62 18.57
CA GLU A 437 -27.86 -19.87 18.27
C GLU A 437 -29.31 -19.84 18.75
N LYS A 438 -29.63 -18.93 19.68
CA LYS A 438 -31.01 -18.73 20.14
C LYS A 438 -31.78 -17.69 19.34
N LEU A 439 -31.09 -16.94 18.44
CA LEU A 439 -31.67 -15.86 17.66
C LEU A 439 -32.00 -16.28 16.22
N PHE A 440 -31.45 -17.40 15.76
CA PHE A 440 -31.60 -18.00 14.45
C PHE A 440 -31.96 -19.49 14.59
#